data_ed016957eb8402a7931cbe9e4ee7da38
#
_entry.id   ed016957eb8402a7931cbe9e4ee7da38
#
_cell.length_a   1.000
_cell.length_b   1.000
_cell.length_c   1.000
_cell.angle_alpha   90.00
_cell.angle_beta   90.00
_cell.angle_gamma   90.00
#
_symmetry.space_group_name_H-M   'P 1'
#
loop_
_entity.id
_entity.type
_entity.pdbx_description
1 polymer ?
#
loop_
_entity_poly.entity_id
_entity_poly.type
_entity_poly.pdbx_seq_one_letter_code
_entity_poly.pdbx_strand_id
1 'polypeptide(L)'
;DAVETCGHPFVNTLRENGCYSPDASSVVPPVTLPAHTSIFYSVPPIRHGIITNDYMPPVRPIRGLAEQLERADKTCAVFYGWEPMRHVWTSGNMKYSFFVNEYEEDNSDLLLTQEALSLIARKEPDFVYLYLVETDDKGGHDHGWMTPEYMHQVNNAFSCVQQVYEAVHDR
;
A
#
# COMPACT_ATOMS: atom_id res chain seq x y z
N ASP A 1 8.82 -13.81 7.46
CA ASP A 1 8.74 -14.22 8.88
C ASP A 1 7.42 -13.77 9.52
N ALA A 2 7.09 -12.46 9.56
CA ALA A 2 5.88 -11.96 10.23
C ALA A 2 4.60 -12.60 9.68
N VAL A 3 4.44 -12.65 8.36
CA VAL A 3 3.29 -13.31 7.69
C VAL A 3 3.20 -14.79 8.04
N GLU A 4 4.36 -15.47 8.21
CA GLU A 4 4.41 -16.90 8.55
C GLU A 4 3.99 -17.17 9.98
N THR A 5 4.21 -16.23 10.88
CA THR A 5 4.09 -16.43 12.33
C THR A 5 2.96 -15.63 12.98
N CYS A 6 2.30 -14.72 12.26
CA CYS A 6 1.24 -13.88 12.83
C CYS A 6 0.00 -14.64 13.32
N GLY A 7 -0.23 -15.85 12.79
CA GLY A 7 -1.36 -16.69 13.18
C GLY A 7 -2.73 -16.18 12.69
N HIS A 8 -2.78 -15.15 11.86
CA HIS A 8 -4.04 -14.63 11.34
C HIS A 8 -4.67 -15.62 10.35
N PRO A 9 -5.92 -16.10 10.58
CA PRO A 9 -6.51 -17.17 9.77
C PRO A 9 -6.67 -16.80 8.29
N PHE A 10 -6.86 -15.53 7.98
CA PHE A 10 -7.02 -15.05 6.61
C PHE A 10 -5.76 -15.25 5.73
N VAL A 11 -4.58 -15.39 6.32
CA VAL A 11 -3.34 -15.71 5.59
C VAL A 11 -3.48 -17.03 4.82
N ASN A 12 -4.14 -18.05 5.43
CA ASN A 12 -4.39 -19.33 4.76
C ASN A 12 -5.34 -19.13 3.57
N THR A 13 -6.40 -18.35 3.73
CA THR A 13 -7.33 -18.04 2.63
C THR A 13 -6.60 -17.41 1.44
N LEU A 14 -5.69 -16.47 1.69
CA LEU A 14 -4.89 -15.86 0.64
C LEU A 14 -3.95 -16.83 -0.06
N ARG A 15 -3.34 -17.77 0.70
CA ARG A 15 -2.46 -18.81 0.14
C ARG A 15 -3.21 -19.83 -0.71
N GLU A 16 -4.39 -20.22 -0.27
CA GLU A 16 -5.22 -21.21 -0.97
C GLU A 16 -5.84 -20.65 -2.27
N ASN A 17 -6.16 -19.38 -2.29
CA ASN A 17 -6.86 -18.73 -3.41
C ASN A 17 -5.97 -17.82 -4.28
N GLY A 18 -4.69 -17.68 -3.94
CA GLY A 18 -3.77 -16.76 -4.62
C GLY A 18 -2.42 -17.37 -4.96
N CYS A 19 -1.53 -16.50 -5.45
CA CYS A 19 -0.13 -16.85 -5.65
C CYS A 19 0.71 -16.30 -4.49
N TYR A 20 1.60 -17.12 -3.96
CA TYR A 20 2.45 -16.80 -2.83
C TYR A 20 3.93 -17.02 -3.17
N SER A 21 4.77 -16.07 -2.81
CA SER A 21 6.24 -16.18 -2.91
C SER A 21 6.88 -15.78 -1.58
N PRO A 22 7.55 -16.71 -0.87
CA PRO A 22 8.26 -16.40 0.36
C PRO A 22 9.61 -15.69 0.13
N ASP A 23 10.12 -15.73 -1.09
CA ASP A 23 11.48 -15.28 -1.46
C ASP A 23 11.49 -13.88 -2.11
N ALA A 24 10.42 -13.12 -1.96
CA ALA A 24 10.36 -11.77 -2.49
C ALA A 24 11.34 -10.84 -1.74
N SER A 25 12.03 -10.00 -2.48
CA SER A 25 12.97 -9.01 -1.94
C SER A 25 12.57 -7.60 -2.33
N SER A 26 12.84 -6.64 -1.45
CA SER A 26 12.70 -5.23 -1.78
C SER A 26 13.78 -4.78 -2.77
N VAL A 27 13.61 -3.57 -3.29
CA VAL A 27 14.60 -2.88 -4.12
C VAL A 27 15.79 -2.39 -3.29
N VAL A 28 16.86 -1.92 -3.96
CA VAL A 28 18.02 -1.29 -3.30
C VAL A 28 18.08 0.18 -3.74
N PRO A 29 18.04 1.14 -2.79
CA PRO A 29 17.92 0.98 -1.33
C PRO A 29 16.49 0.52 -0.93
N PRO A 30 16.36 -0.25 0.18
CA PRO A 30 15.06 -0.74 0.67
C PRO A 30 14.38 0.35 1.54
N VAL A 31 14.11 1.48 0.94
CA VAL A 31 13.50 2.67 1.56
C VAL A 31 12.10 2.82 0.99
N THR A 32 11.16 3.33 1.76
CA THR A 32 9.73 3.33 1.45
C THR A 32 9.40 3.97 0.10
N LEU A 33 9.74 5.24 -0.09
CA LEU A 33 9.40 5.95 -1.33
C LEU A 33 10.07 5.36 -2.58
N PRO A 34 11.38 4.99 -2.57
CA PRO A 34 12.01 4.23 -3.65
C PRO A 34 11.32 2.92 -3.99
N ALA A 35 10.93 2.14 -2.96
CA ALA A 35 10.28 0.85 -3.15
C ALA A 35 8.89 1.00 -3.81
N HIS A 36 8.05 1.89 -3.28
CA HIS A 36 6.72 2.14 -3.84
C HIS A 36 6.79 2.77 -5.23
N THR A 37 7.74 3.67 -5.47
CA THR A 37 7.98 4.20 -6.82
C THR A 37 8.35 3.07 -7.78
N SER A 38 9.19 2.12 -7.37
CA SER A 38 9.53 0.96 -8.20
C SER A 38 8.33 0.08 -8.52
N ILE A 39 7.40 -0.11 -7.56
CA ILE A 39 6.14 -0.84 -7.79
C ILE A 39 5.31 -0.13 -8.87
N PHE A 40 5.11 1.19 -8.76
CA PHE A 40 4.27 1.94 -9.68
C PHE A 40 4.88 2.13 -11.07
N TYR A 41 6.21 2.26 -11.15
CA TYR A 41 6.91 2.49 -12.42
C TYR A 41 7.51 1.23 -13.04
N SER A 42 7.48 0.09 -12.35
CA SER A 42 8.07 -1.20 -12.79
C SER A 42 9.54 -1.10 -13.18
N VAL A 43 10.29 -0.23 -12.53
CA VAL A 43 11.74 -0.05 -12.73
C VAL A 43 12.46 0.16 -11.40
N PRO A 44 13.72 -0.26 -11.25
CA PRO A 44 14.47 -0.09 -10.01
C PRO A 44 14.86 1.37 -9.75
N PRO A 45 15.25 1.72 -8.50
CA PRO A 45 15.61 3.07 -8.09
C PRO A 45 16.67 3.74 -8.97
N ILE A 46 17.65 2.99 -9.44
CA ILE A 46 18.69 3.49 -10.38
C ILE A 46 18.09 4.01 -11.71
N ARG A 47 16.90 3.59 -12.07
CA ARG A 47 16.22 4.00 -13.31
C ARG A 47 15.31 5.20 -13.10
N HIS A 48 14.54 5.26 -12.02
CA HIS A 48 13.67 6.40 -11.73
C HIS A 48 14.37 7.51 -10.94
N GLY A 49 15.50 7.21 -10.27
CA GLY A 49 16.34 8.19 -9.58
C GLY A 49 15.88 8.59 -8.18
N ILE A 50 14.79 8.01 -7.66
CA ILE A 50 14.31 8.25 -6.31
C ILE A 50 14.96 7.22 -5.40
N ILE A 51 15.79 7.70 -4.44
CA ILE A 51 16.64 6.85 -3.59
C ILE A 51 16.49 7.14 -2.10
N THR A 52 15.68 8.13 -1.72
CA THR A 52 15.38 8.52 -0.33
C THR A 52 13.87 8.75 -0.19
N ASN A 53 13.42 9.00 1.05
CA ASN A 53 12.03 9.40 1.33
C ASN A 53 11.77 10.89 1.07
N ASP A 54 12.81 11.67 0.76
CA ASP A 54 12.66 13.06 0.34
C ASP A 54 12.13 13.13 -1.10
N TYR A 55 11.22 14.06 -1.33
CA TYR A 55 10.70 14.25 -2.68
C TYR A 55 11.80 14.70 -3.64
N MET A 56 11.94 13.94 -4.69
CA MET A 56 12.74 14.31 -5.88
C MET A 56 11.91 13.96 -7.12
N PRO A 57 11.86 14.83 -8.13
CA PRO A 57 11.21 14.44 -9.38
C PRO A 57 11.99 13.30 -10.05
N PRO A 58 11.30 12.37 -10.73
CA PRO A 58 11.98 11.33 -11.49
C PRO A 58 13.00 11.92 -12.46
N VAL A 59 14.19 11.36 -12.52
CA VAL A 59 15.29 11.83 -13.41
C VAL A 59 14.99 11.63 -14.89
N ARG A 60 13.93 10.88 -15.19
CA ARG A 60 13.49 10.58 -16.57
C ARG A 60 11.96 10.52 -16.62
N PRO A 61 11.34 10.88 -17.74
CA PRO A 61 9.91 10.72 -17.94
C PRO A 61 9.59 9.22 -18.12
N ILE A 62 9.27 8.56 -17.04
CA ILE A 62 8.82 7.16 -17.03
C ILE A 62 7.32 7.18 -16.76
N ARG A 63 6.56 6.51 -17.62
CA ARG A 63 5.12 6.36 -17.38
C ARG A 63 4.89 5.18 -16.44
N GLY A 64 4.29 5.49 -15.31
CA GLY A 64 3.94 4.50 -14.30
C GLY A 64 2.57 3.86 -14.55
N LEU A 65 2.16 3.03 -13.59
CA LEU A 65 0.88 2.33 -13.60
C LEU A 65 -0.30 3.31 -13.67
N ALA A 66 -0.26 4.41 -12.91
CA ALA A 66 -1.33 5.39 -12.86
C ALA A 66 -1.60 6.04 -14.24
N GLU A 67 -0.53 6.45 -14.95
CA GLU A 67 -0.64 7.02 -16.28
C GLU A 67 -1.12 5.99 -17.34
N GLN A 68 -0.75 4.72 -17.17
CA GLN A 68 -1.22 3.66 -18.07
C GLN A 68 -2.72 3.38 -17.87
N LEU A 69 -3.18 3.35 -16.64
CA LEU A 69 -4.60 3.16 -16.31
C LEU A 69 -5.44 4.34 -16.81
N GLU A 70 -5.00 5.58 -16.59
CA GLU A 70 -5.67 6.78 -17.12
C GLU A 70 -5.82 6.72 -18.65
N ARG A 71 -4.77 6.35 -19.37
CA ARG A 71 -4.81 6.20 -20.84
C ARG A 71 -5.74 5.09 -21.33
N ALA A 72 -6.03 4.14 -20.47
CA ALA A 72 -6.98 3.07 -20.72
C ALA A 72 -8.40 3.41 -20.23
N ASP A 73 -8.66 4.68 -19.91
CA ASP A 73 -9.92 5.19 -19.35
C ASP A 73 -10.35 4.45 -18.06
N LYS A 74 -9.35 4.02 -17.27
CA LYS A 74 -9.56 3.33 -16.00
C LYS A 74 -9.63 4.29 -14.83
N THR A 75 -10.56 4.02 -13.92
CA THR A 75 -10.77 4.82 -12.72
C THR A 75 -9.88 4.32 -11.59
N CYS A 76 -9.00 5.18 -11.07
CA CYS A 76 -8.07 4.86 -10.01
C CYS A 76 -8.42 5.55 -8.69
N ALA A 77 -8.23 4.83 -7.60
CA ALA A 77 -8.37 5.35 -6.24
C ALA A 77 -7.13 5.02 -5.41
N VAL A 78 -6.73 5.93 -4.52
CA VAL A 78 -5.62 5.74 -3.60
C VAL A 78 -5.99 6.19 -2.19
N PHE A 79 -5.60 5.38 -1.22
CA PHE A 79 -5.79 5.60 0.21
C PHE A 79 -4.45 5.41 0.90
N TYR A 80 -3.98 6.39 1.67
CA TYR A 80 -2.65 6.33 2.26
C TYR A 80 -2.55 7.12 3.56
N GLY A 81 -1.74 6.62 4.52
CA GLY A 81 -1.52 7.20 5.83
C GLY A 81 -0.26 8.07 5.91
N TRP A 82 0.72 7.83 5.05
CA TRP A 82 2.00 8.52 5.05
C TRP A 82 2.09 9.54 3.91
N GLU A 83 2.28 10.82 4.26
CA GLU A 83 2.15 11.94 3.33
C GLU A 83 3.04 11.83 2.08
N PRO A 84 4.32 11.41 2.16
CA PRO A 84 5.17 11.33 0.98
C PRO A 84 4.70 10.36 -0.11
N MET A 85 3.76 9.44 0.18
CA MET A 85 3.17 8.56 -0.83
C MET A 85 2.51 9.32 -1.97
N ARG A 86 2.03 10.56 -1.74
CA ARG A 86 1.49 11.45 -2.79
C ARG A 86 2.44 11.68 -3.96
N HIS A 87 3.73 11.46 -3.77
CA HIS A 87 4.76 11.65 -4.79
C HIS A 87 4.99 10.44 -5.70
N VAL A 88 4.37 9.29 -5.39
CA VAL A 88 4.53 8.04 -6.16
C VAL A 88 3.79 8.09 -7.49
N TRP A 89 2.73 8.88 -7.59
CA TRP A 89 1.93 9.03 -8.81
C TRP A 89 1.85 10.49 -9.26
N THR A 90 1.61 10.68 -10.55
CA THR A 90 1.43 12.03 -11.10
C THR A 90 0.09 12.62 -10.61
N SER A 91 0.13 13.88 -10.20
CA SER A 91 -1.08 14.60 -9.78
C SER A 91 -2.13 14.58 -10.90
N GLY A 92 -3.36 14.19 -10.54
CA GLY A 92 -4.48 14.11 -11.48
C GLY A 92 -4.75 12.71 -12.04
N ASN A 93 -3.80 11.78 -12.00
CA ASN A 93 -3.99 10.42 -12.50
C ASN A 93 -4.78 9.52 -11.55
N MET A 94 -4.87 9.91 -10.27
CA MET A 94 -5.75 9.27 -9.30
C MET A 94 -7.04 10.06 -9.18
N LYS A 95 -8.14 9.52 -9.69
CA LYS A 95 -9.45 10.18 -9.67
C LYS A 95 -9.97 10.39 -8.25
N TYR A 96 -9.65 9.46 -7.37
CA TYR A 96 -9.96 9.54 -5.95
C TYR A 96 -8.69 9.38 -5.14
N SER A 97 -8.44 10.32 -4.23
CA SER A 97 -7.28 10.32 -3.34
C SER A 97 -7.75 10.66 -1.93
N PHE A 98 -7.46 9.80 -0.98
CA PHE A 98 -7.83 9.97 0.41
C PHE A 98 -6.60 9.79 1.29
N PHE A 99 -6.35 10.77 2.15
CA PHE A 99 -5.22 10.82 3.06
C PHE A 99 -5.69 10.95 4.51
N VAL A 100 -5.18 10.09 5.37
CA VAL A 100 -5.30 10.18 6.83
C VAL A 100 -3.91 10.28 7.40
N ASN A 101 -3.63 11.34 8.15
CA ASN A 101 -2.30 11.51 8.75
C ASN A 101 -2.10 10.51 9.90
N GLU A 102 -1.23 9.54 9.71
CA GLU A 102 -0.92 8.49 10.69
C GLU A 102 -0.39 9.02 12.02
N TYR A 103 0.28 10.18 12.00
CA TYR A 103 0.83 10.81 13.20
C TYR A 103 -0.22 11.54 14.04
N GLU A 104 -1.41 11.73 13.52
CA GLU A 104 -2.52 12.41 14.22
C GLU A 104 -3.67 11.46 14.56
N GLU A 105 -3.73 10.28 13.93
CA GLU A 105 -4.84 9.32 14.04
C GLU A 105 -4.34 7.94 14.50
N ASP A 106 -4.84 7.50 15.64
CA ASP A 106 -4.42 6.21 16.24
C ASP A 106 -4.84 4.97 15.45
N ASN A 107 -5.84 5.08 14.59
CA ASN A 107 -6.39 3.97 13.78
C ASN A 107 -6.44 4.34 12.30
N SER A 108 -5.37 4.93 11.79
CA SER A 108 -5.30 5.40 10.40
C SER A 108 -5.56 4.30 9.38
N ASP A 109 -5.02 3.10 9.57
CA ASP A 109 -5.22 1.96 8.68
C ASP A 109 -6.69 1.51 8.61
N LEU A 110 -7.38 1.50 9.76
CA LEU A 110 -8.81 1.17 9.81
C LEU A 110 -9.66 2.25 9.13
N LEU A 111 -9.38 3.53 9.36
CA LEU A 111 -10.08 4.64 8.73
C LEU A 111 -9.91 4.63 7.21
N LEU A 112 -8.68 4.42 6.73
CA LEU A 112 -8.38 4.26 5.30
C LEU A 112 -9.13 3.08 4.69
N THR A 113 -9.19 1.97 5.40
CA THR A 113 -9.93 0.77 4.97
C THR A 113 -11.42 1.05 4.84
N GLN A 114 -12.03 1.70 5.83
CA GLN A 114 -13.46 2.06 5.81
C GLN A 114 -13.80 3.01 4.65
N GLU A 115 -12.96 3.99 4.38
CA GLU A 115 -13.14 4.90 3.25
C GLU A 115 -12.96 4.17 1.90
N ALA A 116 -12.00 3.26 1.81
CA ALA A 116 -11.81 2.43 0.63
C ALA A 116 -13.06 1.56 0.36
N LEU A 117 -13.59 0.88 1.37
CA LEU A 117 -14.81 0.08 1.28
C LEU A 117 -16.02 0.93 0.84
N SER A 118 -16.18 2.11 1.45
CA SER A 118 -17.23 3.06 1.10
C SER A 118 -17.14 3.53 -0.36
N LEU A 119 -15.91 3.82 -0.83
CA LEU A 119 -15.69 4.21 -2.22
C LEU A 119 -15.94 3.05 -3.20
N ILE A 120 -15.40 1.87 -2.90
CA ILE A 120 -15.60 0.65 -3.69
C ILE A 120 -17.09 0.36 -3.87
N ALA A 121 -17.87 0.46 -2.79
CA ALA A 121 -19.31 0.22 -2.84
C ALA A 121 -20.07 1.24 -3.70
N ARG A 122 -19.64 2.50 -3.72
CA ARG A 122 -20.36 3.60 -4.39
C ARG A 122 -19.89 3.90 -5.81
N LYS A 123 -18.64 3.64 -6.11
CA LYS A 123 -17.98 4.14 -7.34
C LYS A 123 -17.34 3.05 -8.20
N GLU A 124 -17.16 1.85 -7.65
CA GLU A 124 -16.59 0.69 -8.36
C GLU A 124 -15.33 1.04 -9.18
N PRO A 125 -14.28 1.60 -8.53
CA PRO A 125 -13.05 1.96 -9.25
C PRO A 125 -12.41 0.71 -9.87
N ASP A 126 -11.79 0.87 -11.06
CA ASP A 126 -11.08 -0.23 -11.72
C ASP A 126 -9.78 -0.63 -10.99
N PHE A 127 -9.17 0.33 -10.29
CA PHE A 127 -7.94 0.13 -9.54
C PHE A 127 -8.01 0.84 -8.19
N VAL A 128 -7.66 0.12 -7.12
CA VAL A 128 -7.54 0.66 -5.77
C VAL A 128 -6.15 0.36 -5.23
N TYR A 129 -5.48 1.38 -4.73
CA TYR A 129 -4.27 1.25 -3.94
C TYR A 129 -4.54 1.68 -2.50
N LEU A 130 -4.47 0.72 -1.59
CA LEU A 130 -4.62 0.94 -0.16
C LEU A 130 -3.25 0.73 0.51
N TYR A 131 -2.68 1.80 1.04
CA TYR A 131 -1.41 1.78 1.77
C TYR A 131 -1.67 1.84 3.27
N LEU A 132 -1.44 0.72 3.94
CA LEU A 132 -1.54 0.53 5.38
C LEU A 132 -0.15 0.72 5.99
N VAL A 133 0.01 1.68 6.89
CA VAL A 133 1.32 2.14 7.37
C VAL A 133 1.62 1.75 8.82
N GLU A 134 0.59 1.48 9.62
CA GLU A 134 0.76 1.25 11.07
C GLU A 134 1.66 0.06 11.41
N THR A 135 1.74 -0.95 10.53
CA THR A 135 2.68 -2.07 10.73
C THR A 135 4.13 -1.61 10.70
N ASP A 136 4.48 -0.68 9.83
CA ASP A 136 5.83 -0.10 9.73
C ASP A 136 6.09 0.90 10.86
N ASP A 137 5.23 1.88 10.99
CA ASP A 137 5.42 3.02 11.91
C ASP A 137 5.17 2.60 13.36
N LYS A 138 3.91 2.33 13.74
CA LYS A 138 3.54 1.96 15.11
C LYS A 138 4.07 0.59 15.54
N GLY A 139 4.20 -0.35 14.61
CA GLY A 139 4.78 -1.66 14.90
C GLY A 139 6.29 -1.64 14.87
N GLY A 140 6.87 -1.37 13.70
CA GLY A 140 8.30 -1.50 13.45
C GLY A 140 9.14 -0.41 14.09
N HIS A 141 8.81 0.86 13.84
CA HIS A 141 9.59 1.99 14.33
C HIS A 141 9.44 2.20 15.84
N ASP A 142 8.23 2.12 16.38
CA ASP A 142 7.98 2.37 17.79
C ASP A 142 8.40 1.21 18.70
N HIS A 143 8.23 -0.04 18.25
CA HIS A 143 8.40 -1.23 19.10
C HIS A 143 9.45 -2.23 18.62
N GLY A 144 9.81 -2.18 17.32
CA GLY A 144 10.83 -3.04 16.74
C GLY A 144 10.27 -4.33 16.11
N TRP A 145 11.10 -4.92 15.26
CA TRP A 145 10.78 -6.10 14.45
C TRP A 145 10.41 -7.32 15.30
N MET A 146 9.29 -7.98 14.96
CA MET A 146 8.80 -9.23 15.56
C MET A 146 8.44 -9.14 17.04
N THR A 147 8.30 -7.94 17.62
CA THR A 147 7.75 -7.78 18.97
C THR A 147 6.26 -8.11 19.01
N PRO A 148 5.67 -8.36 20.19
CA PRO A 148 4.22 -8.57 20.30
C PRO A 148 3.40 -7.41 19.74
N GLU A 149 3.83 -6.18 19.93
CA GLU A 149 3.20 -4.96 19.43
C GLU A 149 3.27 -4.89 17.91
N TYR A 150 4.44 -5.19 17.32
CA TYR A 150 4.58 -5.32 15.87
C TYR A 150 3.64 -6.38 15.30
N MET A 151 3.61 -7.57 15.91
CA MET A 151 2.74 -8.67 15.46
C MET A 151 1.26 -8.34 15.63
N HIS A 152 0.90 -7.52 16.63
CA HIS A 152 -0.45 -6.98 16.76
C HIS A 152 -0.82 -6.11 15.54
N GLN A 153 0.05 -5.20 15.11
CA GLN A 153 -0.19 -4.37 13.94
C GLN A 153 -0.23 -5.19 12.63
N VAL A 154 0.59 -6.24 12.50
CA VAL A 154 0.48 -7.19 11.39
C VAL A 154 -0.91 -7.82 11.33
N ASN A 155 -1.47 -8.26 12.46
CA ASN A 155 -2.81 -8.84 12.53
C ASN A 155 -3.91 -7.80 12.21
N ASN A 156 -3.76 -6.56 12.67
CA ASN A 156 -4.67 -5.46 12.32
C ASN A 156 -4.67 -5.21 10.81
N ALA A 157 -3.50 -5.15 10.18
CA ALA A 157 -3.37 -4.98 8.74
C ALA A 157 -4.05 -6.14 7.97
N PHE A 158 -3.87 -7.41 8.40
CA PHE A 158 -4.57 -8.54 7.79
C PHE A 158 -6.10 -8.47 7.97
N SER A 159 -6.58 -7.95 9.10
CA SER A 159 -8.00 -7.72 9.31
C SER A 159 -8.56 -6.65 8.35
N CYS A 160 -7.80 -5.60 8.07
CA CYS A 160 -8.13 -4.59 7.07
C CYS A 160 -8.16 -5.19 5.64
N VAL A 161 -7.13 -5.96 5.28
CA VAL A 161 -7.06 -6.62 3.97
C VAL A 161 -8.20 -7.61 3.78
N GLN A 162 -8.57 -8.37 4.82
CA GLN A 162 -9.69 -9.31 4.78
C GLN A 162 -11.01 -8.60 4.46
N GLN A 163 -11.31 -7.48 5.12
CA GLN A 163 -12.52 -6.69 4.86
C GLN A 163 -12.61 -6.25 3.39
N VAL A 164 -11.49 -5.78 2.82
CA VAL A 164 -11.45 -5.36 1.41
C VAL A 164 -11.62 -6.57 0.48
N TYR A 165 -10.94 -7.68 0.78
CA TYR A 165 -11.05 -8.93 0.00
C TYR A 165 -12.49 -9.42 -0.07
N GLU A 166 -13.17 -9.53 1.07
CA GLU A 166 -14.56 -9.97 1.14
C GLU A 166 -15.50 -9.04 0.36
N ALA A 167 -15.31 -7.73 0.50
CA ALA A 167 -16.12 -6.73 -0.22
C ALA A 167 -15.96 -6.77 -1.75
N VAL A 168 -14.83 -7.26 -2.25
CA VAL A 168 -14.55 -7.36 -3.69
C VAL A 168 -14.86 -8.75 -4.24
N HIS A 169 -14.62 -9.80 -3.46
CA HIS A 169 -14.75 -11.20 -3.88
C HIS A 169 -16.22 -11.66 -3.97
N ASP A 170 -17.10 -11.11 -3.14
CA ASP A 170 -18.52 -11.44 -3.10
C ASP A 170 -19.36 -10.71 -4.17
N ARG A 171 -18.71 -10.01 -5.10
CA ARG A 171 -19.32 -9.32 -6.25
C ARG A 171 -19.18 -10.11 -7.54
#